data_0a8bbe5365e7736a72c02e44d140a506
#
_entry.id   0a8bbe5365e7736a72c02e44d140a506
#
_cell.length_a   1.000
_cell.length_b   1.000
_cell.length_c   1.000
_cell.angle_alpha   90.00
_cell.angle_beta   90.00
_cell.angle_gamma   90.00
#
_symmetry.space_group_name_H-M   'P 1'
#
loop_
_entity.id
_entity.type
_entity.pdbx_description
1 polymer ?
#
loop_
_entity_poly.entity_id
_entity_poly.type
_entity_poly.pdbx_seq_one_letter_code
_entity_poly.pdbx_strand_id
1 'polypeptide(L)'
;MTEVENTKPELPENVRVRFCPSPTGIPHVGMVRTALFNWAEARHTKGTFVFRIEDTDAQRDSEESYNQIIEALNWLGIDWDEGINVGGPDGPYRQSERGDIYKDVAAKLLEAGYAYESFSTPEEIEARNVAAGRPKAFGYDGYDRNLTEEQKAAFRAEGRKPALRIRMPDEDVAFDDLIRGRIEFKAGSVPDYVIVRPNGDPLYTLTNPVDDAMMRINVVLRGEDLLSSTPRQIVLYRYLMELGIAKEMPLFGHMPYVMGQGNKKL
;
A
#
# COMPACT_ATOMS: atom_id res chain seq x y z
N MET A 1 3.11 -12.24 35.82
CA MET A 1 3.21 -12.47 34.38
C MET A 1 1.79 -12.71 33.92
N THR A 2 1.10 -11.69 33.42
CA THR A 2 -0.21 -11.82 32.81
C THR A 2 0.01 -12.42 31.42
N GLU A 3 -0.53 -13.63 31.20
CA GLU A 3 -0.65 -14.20 29.87
C GLU A 3 -1.41 -13.21 29.01
N VAL A 4 -0.75 -12.65 28.00
CA VAL A 4 -1.42 -11.95 26.92
C VAL A 4 -2.12 -13.03 26.11
N GLU A 5 -3.42 -13.19 26.32
CA GLU A 5 -4.26 -14.02 25.45
C GLU A 5 -4.04 -13.54 24.02
N ASN A 6 -3.37 -14.37 23.25
CA ASN A 6 -3.11 -14.15 21.84
C ASN A 6 -4.40 -14.49 21.04
N THR A 7 -5.43 -13.69 21.24
CA THR A 7 -6.69 -13.83 20.52
C THR A 7 -6.48 -13.33 19.09
N LYS A 8 -6.44 -14.26 18.15
CA LYS A 8 -6.44 -13.90 16.72
C LYS A 8 -7.70 -13.08 16.42
N PRO A 9 -7.60 -12.04 15.58
CA PRO A 9 -8.77 -11.31 15.12
C PRO A 9 -9.78 -12.26 14.47
N GLU A 10 -11.06 -12.07 14.73
CA GLU A 10 -12.12 -12.80 14.04
C GLU A 10 -12.25 -12.27 12.61
N LEU A 11 -12.45 -13.19 11.66
CA LEU A 11 -12.71 -12.83 10.27
C LEU A 11 -14.11 -12.21 10.13
N PRO A 12 -14.27 -11.23 9.22
CA PRO A 12 -15.58 -10.65 8.93
C PRO A 12 -16.52 -11.70 8.32
N GLU A 13 -17.83 -11.52 8.47
CA GLU A 13 -18.86 -12.44 7.91
C GLU A 13 -18.75 -12.57 6.38
N ASN A 14 -18.45 -11.47 5.70
CA ASN A 14 -18.32 -11.40 4.24
C ASN A 14 -16.87 -11.09 3.88
N VAL A 15 -16.01 -12.09 3.88
CA VAL A 15 -14.61 -11.94 3.54
C VAL A 15 -14.44 -11.48 2.10
N ARG A 16 -13.70 -10.39 1.91
CA ARG A 16 -13.26 -9.90 0.61
C ARG A 16 -11.75 -9.79 0.59
N VAL A 17 -11.12 -10.61 -0.19
CA VAL A 17 -9.68 -10.68 -0.39
C VAL A 17 -9.32 -10.28 -1.81
N ARG A 18 -8.05 -10.01 -2.06
CA ARG A 18 -7.58 -9.65 -3.40
C ARG A 18 -6.21 -10.24 -3.73
N PHE A 19 -6.00 -10.42 -5.01
CA PHE A 19 -4.69 -10.59 -5.61
C PHE A 19 -4.45 -9.40 -6.54
N CYS A 20 -3.35 -8.68 -6.32
CA CYS A 20 -3.10 -7.41 -7.00
C CYS A 20 -1.62 -7.29 -7.44
N PRO A 21 -1.19 -8.13 -8.39
CA PRO A 21 0.18 -8.12 -8.87
C PRO A 21 0.48 -6.93 -9.77
N SER A 22 1.74 -6.48 -9.76
CA SER A 22 2.28 -5.64 -10.83
C SER A 22 2.78 -6.52 -11.98
N PRO A 23 2.47 -6.20 -13.24
CA PRO A 23 2.86 -7.00 -14.39
C PRO A 23 4.32 -6.70 -14.80
N THR A 24 5.27 -7.00 -13.91
CA THR A 24 6.70 -6.67 -14.02
C THR A 24 7.57 -7.93 -14.12
N GLY A 25 7.45 -8.67 -15.20
CA GLY A 25 8.25 -9.86 -15.42
C GLY A 25 7.47 -11.17 -15.32
N ILE A 26 8.19 -12.29 -15.27
CA ILE A 26 7.59 -13.63 -15.30
C ILE A 26 6.95 -13.97 -13.96
N PRO A 27 5.74 -14.55 -13.94
CA PRO A 27 5.13 -15.08 -12.72
C PRO A 27 6.07 -16.07 -12.01
N HIS A 28 6.19 -15.92 -10.71
CA HIS A 28 7.04 -16.80 -9.88
C HIS A 28 6.24 -17.42 -8.74
N VAL A 29 6.79 -18.44 -8.11
CA VAL A 29 6.11 -19.22 -7.07
C VAL A 29 5.60 -18.38 -5.89
N GLY A 30 6.30 -17.31 -5.51
CA GLY A 30 5.84 -16.41 -4.43
C GLY A 30 4.57 -15.64 -4.81
N MET A 31 4.47 -15.19 -6.07
CA MET A 31 3.28 -14.53 -6.61
C MET A 31 2.10 -15.51 -6.66
N VAL A 32 2.32 -16.68 -7.23
CA VAL A 32 1.30 -17.73 -7.35
C VAL A 32 0.78 -18.17 -5.98
N ARG A 33 1.67 -18.35 -5.01
CA ARG A 33 1.28 -18.69 -3.64
C ARG A 33 0.38 -17.61 -3.04
N THR A 34 0.68 -16.34 -3.26
CA THR A 34 -0.16 -15.25 -2.76
C THR A 34 -1.56 -15.31 -3.38
N ALA A 35 -1.66 -15.56 -4.68
CA ALA A 35 -2.94 -15.77 -5.34
C ALA A 35 -3.69 -16.96 -4.75
N LEU A 36 -3.01 -18.10 -4.59
CA LEU A 36 -3.59 -19.35 -4.07
C LEU A 36 -4.15 -19.16 -2.65
N PHE A 37 -3.44 -18.50 -1.75
CA PHE A 37 -3.91 -18.30 -0.37
C PHE A 37 -5.14 -17.37 -0.32
N ASN A 38 -5.16 -16.29 -1.12
CA ASN A 38 -6.34 -15.44 -1.24
C ASN A 38 -7.54 -16.19 -1.84
N TRP A 39 -7.31 -16.98 -2.87
CA TRP A 39 -8.34 -17.82 -3.48
C TRP A 39 -8.88 -18.85 -2.48
N ALA A 40 -8.00 -19.56 -1.77
CA ALA A 40 -8.40 -20.55 -0.78
C ALA A 40 -9.20 -19.93 0.38
N GLU A 41 -8.79 -18.75 0.87
CA GLU A 41 -9.53 -18.02 1.90
C GLU A 41 -10.92 -17.62 1.42
N ALA A 42 -11.05 -17.07 0.22
CA ALA A 42 -12.34 -16.72 -0.35
C ALA A 42 -13.25 -17.95 -0.53
N ARG A 43 -12.71 -19.07 -1.02
CA ARG A 43 -13.49 -20.30 -1.22
C ARG A 43 -13.88 -20.94 0.12
N HIS A 44 -12.99 -20.95 1.11
CA HIS A 44 -13.25 -21.48 2.46
C HIS A 44 -14.34 -20.70 3.17
N THR A 45 -14.30 -19.38 3.11
CA THR A 45 -15.26 -18.49 3.80
C THR A 45 -16.51 -18.20 2.97
N LYS A 46 -16.63 -18.72 1.75
CA LYS A 46 -17.66 -18.34 0.76
C LYS A 46 -17.67 -16.82 0.49
N GLY A 47 -16.50 -16.21 0.59
CA GLY A 47 -16.26 -14.80 0.35
C GLY A 47 -16.01 -14.47 -1.11
N THR A 48 -15.49 -13.27 -1.36
CA THR A 48 -15.19 -12.75 -2.70
C THR A 48 -13.70 -12.64 -2.91
N PHE A 49 -13.22 -13.13 -4.06
CA PHE A 49 -11.84 -12.98 -4.51
C PHE A 49 -11.78 -11.97 -5.66
N VAL A 50 -11.08 -10.85 -5.44
CA VAL A 50 -10.91 -9.76 -6.41
C VAL A 50 -9.53 -9.86 -7.06
N PHE A 51 -9.49 -9.79 -8.39
CA PHE A 51 -8.25 -9.72 -9.15
C PHE A 51 -8.07 -8.34 -9.76
N ARG A 52 -7.06 -7.60 -9.29
CA ARG A 52 -6.69 -6.26 -9.73
C ARG A 52 -5.27 -6.26 -10.27
N ILE A 53 -4.98 -5.47 -11.28
CA ILE A 53 -3.63 -5.25 -11.83
C ILE A 53 -3.11 -3.90 -11.37
N GLU A 54 -1.90 -3.89 -10.79
CA GLU A 54 -1.21 -2.69 -10.33
C GLU A 54 -0.13 -2.27 -11.35
N ASP A 55 -0.57 -1.64 -12.43
CA ASP A 55 0.21 -1.25 -13.60
C ASP A 55 0.44 0.27 -13.67
N THR A 56 0.91 0.86 -12.58
CA THR A 56 1.24 2.29 -12.51
C THR A 56 2.68 2.62 -12.90
N ASP A 57 3.53 1.63 -13.11
CA ASP A 57 4.93 1.78 -13.50
C ASP A 57 5.14 1.43 -14.99
N ALA A 58 4.81 2.38 -15.86
CA ALA A 58 4.90 2.20 -17.31
C ALA A 58 6.31 1.83 -17.83
N GLN A 59 7.36 1.97 -17.02
CA GLN A 59 8.73 1.57 -17.41
C GLN A 59 9.00 0.09 -17.17
N ARG A 60 8.32 -0.52 -16.21
CA ARG A 60 8.52 -1.93 -15.83
C ARG A 60 7.36 -2.83 -16.19
N ASP A 61 6.17 -2.26 -16.36
CA ASP A 61 4.96 -3.01 -16.68
C ASP A 61 4.92 -3.39 -18.16
N SER A 62 4.44 -4.59 -18.47
CA SER A 62 4.30 -5.07 -19.85
C SER A 62 3.02 -5.89 -20.04
N GLU A 63 2.44 -5.80 -21.22
CA GLU A 63 1.28 -6.63 -21.61
C GLU A 63 1.65 -8.12 -21.68
N GLU A 64 2.91 -8.45 -21.97
CA GLU A 64 3.39 -9.84 -21.93
C GLU A 64 3.30 -10.40 -20.50
N SER A 65 3.84 -9.69 -19.52
CA SER A 65 3.75 -10.09 -18.10
C SER A 65 2.31 -10.17 -17.63
N TYR A 66 1.47 -9.23 -18.05
CA TYR A 66 0.03 -9.24 -17.75
C TYR A 66 -0.64 -10.53 -18.27
N ASN A 67 -0.41 -10.90 -19.52
CA ASN A 67 -0.97 -12.10 -20.10
C ASN A 67 -0.45 -13.37 -19.43
N GLN A 68 0.85 -13.44 -19.13
CA GLN A 68 1.45 -14.57 -18.42
C GLN A 68 0.86 -14.79 -17.02
N ILE A 69 0.51 -13.72 -16.30
CA ILE A 69 -0.17 -13.82 -15.00
C ILE A 69 -1.55 -14.48 -15.16
N ILE A 70 -2.33 -14.03 -16.15
CA ILE A 70 -3.66 -14.60 -16.43
C ILE A 70 -3.56 -16.07 -16.85
N GLU A 71 -2.63 -16.39 -17.74
CA GLU A 71 -2.38 -17.78 -18.18
C GLU A 71 -1.99 -18.68 -17.01
N ALA A 72 -1.10 -18.21 -16.11
CA ALA A 72 -0.68 -18.97 -14.95
C ALA A 72 -1.86 -19.26 -13.99
N LEU A 73 -2.71 -18.27 -13.71
CA LEU A 73 -3.90 -18.46 -12.87
C LEU A 73 -4.88 -19.44 -13.51
N ASN A 74 -5.16 -19.30 -14.80
CA ASN A 74 -6.06 -20.19 -15.52
C ASN A 74 -5.52 -21.63 -15.57
N TRP A 75 -4.22 -21.80 -15.81
CA TRP A 75 -3.57 -23.12 -15.81
C TRP A 75 -3.66 -23.82 -14.45
N LEU A 76 -3.60 -23.05 -13.37
CA LEU A 76 -3.72 -23.55 -11.99
C LEU A 76 -5.18 -23.77 -11.55
N GLY A 77 -6.16 -23.35 -12.37
CA GLY A 77 -7.57 -23.40 -12.01
C GLY A 77 -7.97 -22.39 -10.92
N ILE A 78 -7.20 -21.30 -10.78
CA ILE A 78 -7.52 -20.20 -9.86
C ILE A 78 -8.42 -19.22 -10.59
N ASP A 79 -9.70 -19.24 -10.26
CA ASP A 79 -10.73 -18.32 -10.75
C ASP A 79 -10.94 -17.16 -9.75
N TRP A 80 -11.56 -16.09 -10.21
CA TRP A 80 -11.89 -14.91 -9.38
C TRP A 80 -13.31 -14.42 -9.66
N ASP A 81 -13.89 -13.78 -8.65
CA ASP A 81 -15.30 -13.38 -8.65
C ASP A 81 -15.52 -11.99 -9.24
N GLU A 82 -14.54 -11.09 -9.04
CA GLU A 82 -14.53 -9.73 -9.53
C GLU A 82 -13.14 -9.38 -10.07
N GLY A 83 -13.07 -8.48 -11.03
CA GLY A 83 -11.79 -7.94 -11.48
C GLY A 83 -11.55 -8.12 -12.99
N ILE A 84 -10.29 -8.33 -13.33
CA ILE A 84 -9.82 -8.46 -14.71
C ILE A 84 -10.64 -9.53 -15.45
N ASN A 85 -11.11 -9.19 -16.65
CA ASN A 85 -11.89 -10.02 -17.58
C ASN A 85 -13.27 -10.49 -17.10
N VAL A 86 -13.60 -10.35 -15.82
CA VAL A 86 -14.94 -10.70 -15.31
C VAL A 86 -15.77 -9.47 -14.91
N GLY A 87 -15.11 -8.33 -14.68
CA GLY A 87 -15.77 -7.09 -14.26
C GLY A 87 -16.22 -7.11 -12.80
N GLY A 88 -17.17 -6.26 -12.47
CA GLY A 88 -17.73 -6.10 -11.13
C GLY A 88 -18.12 -4.66 -10.84
N PRO A 89 -18.65 -4.39 -9.61
CA PRO A 89 -19.21 -3.09 -9.27
C PRO A 89 -18.16 -2.00 -9.01
N ASP A 90 -16.91 -2.37 -8.72
CA ASP A 90 -15.87 -1.48 -8.22
C ASP A 90 -14.76 -1.16 -9.27
N GLY A 91 -15.02 -1.48 -10.54
CA GLY A 91 -14.09 -1.20 -11.64
C GLY A 91 -13.78 0.28 -11.85
N PRO A 92 -12.81 0.57 -12.71
CA PRO A 92 -11.93 -0.35 -13.43
C PRO A 92 -10.95 -1.09 -12.49
N TYR A 93 -10.43 -2.26 -12.94
CA TYR A 93 -9.56 -3.11 -12.12
C TYR A 93 -8.08 -3.08 -12.57
N ARG A 94 -7.72 -2.15 -13.45
CA ARG A 94 -6.33 -1.78 -13.77
C ARG A 94 -6.03 -0.40 -13.15
N GLN A 95 -4.94 -0.27 -12.44
CA GLN A 95 -4.60 1.00 -11.79
C GLN A 95 -4.30 2.12 -12.79
N SER A 96 -3.74 1.80 -13.94
CA SER A 96 -3.52 2.75 -15.04
C SER A 96 -4.81 3.45 -15.53
N GLU A 97 -5.96 2.86 -15.29
CA GLU A 97 -7.27 3.41 -15.66
C GLU A 97 -7.95 4.21 -14.53
N ARG A 98 -7.31 4.31 -13.35
CA ARG A 98 -7.87 4.90 -12.13
C ARG A 98 -7.23 6.23 -11.73
N GLY A 99 -6.47 6.86 -12.62
CA GLY A 99 -5.69 8.07 -12.33
C GLY A 99 -6.51 9.23 -11.74
N ASP A 100 -7.74 9.44 -12.22
CA ASP A 100 -8.60 10.50 -11.71
C ASP A 100 -9.10 10.22 -10.28
N ILE A 101 -9.31 8.97 -9.92
CA ILE A 101 -9.64 8.56 -8.55
C ILE A 101 -8.50 8.92 -7.60
N TYR A 102 -7.27 8.61 -7.97
CA TYR A 102 -6.10 8.91 -7.13
C TYR A 102 -5.87 10.41 -6.97
N LYS A 103 -6.09 11.19 -8.03
CA LYS A 103 -6.01 12.66 -7.97
C LYS A 103 -7.04 13.24 -7.01
N ASP A 104 -8.30 12.79 -7.09
CA ASP A 104 -9.38 13.23 -6.22
C ASP A 104 -9.09 12.90 -4.75
N VAL A 105 -8.66 11.67 -4.47
CA VAL A 105 -8.32 11.26 -3.09
C VAL A 105 -7.12 12.04 -2.56
N ALA A 106 -6.07 12.24 -3.36
CA ALA A 106 -4.90 13.02 -2.96
C ALA A 106 -5.28 14.48 -2.65
N ALA A 107 -6.16 15.08 -3.45
CA ALA A 107 -6.67 16.43 -3.20
C ALA A 107 -7.46 16.53 -1.89
N LYS A 108 -8.32 15.55 -1.61
CA LYS A 108 -9.09 15.49 -0.34
C LYS A 108 -8.18 15.32 0.87
N LEU A 109 -7.14 14.50 0.77
CA LEU A 109 -6.14 14.33 1.84
C LEU A 109 -5.37 15.61 2.10
N LEU A 110 -5.01 16.35 1.05
CA LEU A 110 -4.32 17.64 1.16
C LEU A 110 -5.23 18.70 1.77
N GLU A 111 -6.48 18.83 1.31
CA GLU A 111 -7.47 19.76 1.82
C GLU A 111 -7.79 19.55 3.30
N ALA A 112 -7.89 18.28 3.72
CA ALA A 112 -8.13 17.91 5.11
C ALA A 112 -6.90 18.08 6.02
N GLY A 113 -5.71 18.38 5.45
CA GLY A 113 -4.47 18.53 6.20
C GLY A 113 -3.81 17.22 6.60
N TYR A 114 -4.29 16.08 6.12
CA TYR A 114 -3.68 14.75 6.32
C TYR A 114 -2.46 14.52 5.44
N ALA A 115 -2.38 15.25 4.34
CA ALA A 115 -1.20 15.34 3.50
C ALA A 115 -0.71 16.79 3.42
N TYR A 116 0.51 16.97 2.97
CA TYR A 116 1.11 18.29 2.74
C TYR A 116 2.10 18.26 1.58
N GLU A 117 2.40 19.43 1.04
CA GLU A 117 3.37 19.63 -0.03
C GLU A 117 4.80 19.59 0.52
N SER A 118 5.64 18.79 -0.09
CA SER A 118 7.05 18.62 0.26
C SER A 118 7.94 18.96 -0.94
N PHE A 119 8.83 19.91 -0.77
CA PHE A 119 9.70 20.43 -1.81
C PHE A 119 11.15 19.94 -1.69
N SER A 120 11.51 19.30 -0.58
CA SER A 120 12.86 18.78 -0.34
C SER A 120 13.24 17.70 -1.33
N THR A 121 14.43 17.82 -1.90
CA THR A 121 15.05 16.76 -2.71
C THR A 121 15.68 15.69 -1.83
N PRO A 122 15.94 14.48 -2.35
CA PRO A 122 16.66 13.44 -1.60
C PRO A 122 18.02 13.93 -1.08
N GLU A 123 18.76 14.69 -1.89
CA GLU A 123 20.08 15.23 -1.54
C GLU A 123 20.01 16.24 -0.39
N GLU A 124 18.98 17.09 -0.37
CA GLU A 124 18.73 18.04 0.72
C GLU A 124 18.39 17.32 2.02
N ILE A 125 17.58 16.24 1.96
CA ILE A 125 17.23 15.41 3.11
C ILE A 125 18.50 14.74 3.67
N GLU A 126 19.31 14.12 2.80
CA GLU A 126 20.58 13.51 3.21
C GLU A 126 21.52 14.53 3.88
N ALA A 127 21.69 15.71 3.26
CA ALA A 127 22.55 16.75 3.79
C ALA A 127 22.11 17.21 5.19
N ARG A 128 20.80 17.40 5.42
CA ARG A 128 20.26 17.75 6.73
C ARG A 128 20.43 16.64 7.77
N ASN A 129 20.27 15.37 7.35
CA ASN A 129 20.52 14.23 8.23
C ASN A 129 21.98 14.19 8.69
N VAL A 130 22.92 14.32 7.77
CA VAL A 130 24.36 14.36 8.08
C VAL A 130 24.71 15.55 9.00
N ALA A 131 24.20 16.75 8.70
CA ALA A 131 24.40 17.93 9.52
C ALA A 131 23.85 17.76 10.95
N ALA A 132 22.80 16.97 11.12
CA ALA A 132 22.20 16.63 12.42
C ALA A 132 22.86 15.40 13.09
N GLY A 133 23.96 14.87 12.56
CA GLY A 133 24.64 13.69 13.11
C GLY A 133 23.88 12.36 12.88
N ARG A 134 22.92 12.33 11.97
CA ARG A 134 22.15 11.13 11.62
C ARG A 134 22.76 10.42 10.41
N PRO A 135 22.52 9.11 10.23
CA PRO A 135 22.91 8.41 9.01
C PRO A 135 22.24 9.03 7.77
N LYS A 136 22.91 8.98 6.61
CA LYS A 136 22.32 9.42 5.33
C LYS A 136 20.98 8.74 5.05
N ALA A 137 20.89 7.45 5.31
CA ALA A 137 19.71 6.63 5.10
C ALA A 137 18.67 6.71 6.24
N PHE A 138 18.76 7.73 7.09
CA PHE A 138 17.80 7.92 8.21
C PHE A 138 16.35 8.07 7.72
N GLY A 139 16.17 8.56 6.50
CA GLY A 139 14.86 8.83 5.93
C GLY A 139 14.50 10.32 6.01
N TYR A 140 13.23 10.61 5.73
CA TYR A 140 12.74 11.98 5.70
C TYR A 140 12.68 12.60 7.10
N ASP A 141 13.20 13.82 7.19
CA ASP A 141 13.42 14.54 8.45
C ASP A 141 12.24 15.43 8.92
N GLY A 142 11.15 15.47 8.15
CA GLY A 142 9.96 16.27 8.47
C GLY A 142 10.09 17.77 8.17
N TYR A 143 11.14 18.20 7.50
CA TYR A 143 11.45 19.63 7.27
C TYR A 143 10.29 20.41 6.64
N ASP A 144 9.64 19.85 5.62
CA ASP A 144 8.58 20.55 4.86
C ASP A 144 7.21 20.51 5.57
N ARG A 145 7.13 19.83 6.71
CA ARG A 145 5.84 19.51 7.37
C ARG A 145 5.01 20.72 7.74
N ASN A 146 5.67 21.85 8.04
CA ASN A 146 5.03 23.08 8.52
C ASN A 146 5.54 24.30 7.73
N LEU A 147 5.79 24.17 6.44
CA LEU A 147 6.14 25.31 5.58
C LEU A 147 5.01 26.33 5.55
N THR A 148 5.38 27.61 5.63
CA THR A 148 4.43 28.72 5.41
C THR A 148 4.11 28.85 3.92
N GLU A 149 3.01 29.52 3.58
CA GLU A 149 2.66 29.78 2.17
C GLU A 149 3.72 30.63 1.46
N GLU A 150 4.42 31.52 2.16
CA GLU A 150 5.55 32.29 1.61
C GLU A 150 6.72 31.39 1.25
N GLN A 151 7.06 30.42 2.13
CA GLN A 151 8.13 29.45 1.85
C GLN A 151 7.77 28.55 0.67
N LYS A 152 6.53 28.07 0.60
CA LYS A 152 6.05 27.30 -0.56
C LYS A 152 6.08 28.10 -1.85
N ALA A 153 5.68 29.38 -1.79
CA ALA A 153 5.72 30.28 -2.93
C ALA A 153 7.15 30.51 -3.42
N ALA A 154 8.12 30.64 -2.49
CA ALA A 154 9.54 30.78 -2.83
C ALA A 154 10.07 29.53 -3.57
N PHE A 155 9.76 28.32 -3.10
CA PHE A 155 10.13 27.08 -3.79
C PHE A 155 9.50 26.98 -5.18
N ARG A 156 8.23 27.37 -5.33
CA ARG A 156 7.57 27.42 -6.64
C ARG A 156 8.22 28.44 -7.59
N ALA A 157 8.66 29.59 -7.07
CA ALA A 157 9.39 30.59 -7.85
C ALA A 157 10.75 30.07 -8.34
N GLU A 158 11.37 29.12 -7.64
CA GLU A 158 12.56 28.40 -8.09
C GLU A 158 12.24 27.32 -9.16
N GLY A 159 10.97 27.14 -9.53
CA GLY A 159 10.52 26.12 -10.48
C GLY A 159 10.34 24.73 -9.86
N ARG A 160 10.41 24.60 -8.54
CA ARG A 160 10.18 23.31 -7.86
C ARG A 160 8.70 22.94 -7.86
N LYS A 161 8.45 21.65 -8.09
CA LYS A 161 7.13 21.04 -7.93
C LYS A 161 7.13 20.20 -6.65
N PRO A 162 6.07 20.28 -5.83
CA PRO A 162 6.02 19.50 -4.61
C PRO A 162 5.66 18.04 -4.87
N ALA A 163 6.21 17.15 -4.06
CA ALA A 163 5.60 15.87 -3.77
C ALA A 163 4.50 16.05 -2.72
N LEU A 164 3.55 15.12 -2.65
CA LEU A 164 2.62 15.04 -1.53
C LEU A 164 3.07 13.98 -0.54
N ARG A 165 3.11 14.33 0.74
CA ARG A 165 3.44 13.42 1.84
C ARG A 165 2.29 13.30 2.82
N ILE A 166 2.07 12.08 3.31
CA ILE A 166 1.16 11.81 4.43
C ILE A 166 1.83 12.24 5.74
N ARG A 167 1.06 12.88 6.62
CA ARG A 167 1.45 13.14 8.01
C ARG A 167 1.32 11.85 8.83
N MET A 168 2.43 11.32 9.29
CA MET A 168 2.40 10.27 10.29
C MET A 168 2.08 10.86 11.66
N PRO A 169 1.22 10.24 12.46
CA PRO A 169 0.93 10.70 13.83
C PRO A 169 2.13 10.45 14.75
N ASP A 170 2.22 11.23 15.82
CA ASP A 170 3.22 11.04 16.86
C ASP A 170 2.69 10.07 17.94
N GLU A 171 2.38 8.87 17.49
CA GLU A 171 1.89 7.77 18.34
C GLU A 171 2.35 6.42 17.80
N ASP A 172 2.33 5.41 18.67
CA ASP A 172 2.61 4.04 18.26
C ASP A 172 1.50 3.53 17.30
N VAL A 173 1.91 2.84 16.23
CA VAL A 173 0.98 2.16 15.33
C VAL A 173 1.09 0.67 15.55
N ALA A 174 0.01 0.05 15.99
CA ALA A 174 -0.02 -1.36 16.29
C ALA A 174 -1.24 -2.05 15.67
N PHE A 175 -1.10 -3.32 15.34
CA PHE A 175 -2.17 -4.16 14.81
C PHE A 175 -1.92 -5.63 15.13
N ASP A 176 -2.97 -6.43 15.07
CA ASP A 176 -2.90 -7.87 15.26
C ASP A 176 -2.93 -8.55 13.90
N ASP A 177 -1.77 -9.04 13.46
CA ASP A 177 -1.61 -9.74 12.20
C ASP A 177 -2.17 -11.17 12.30
N LEU A 178 -2.97 -11.59 11.32
CA LEU A 178 -3.63 -12.92 11.30
C LEU A 178 -2.64 -14.10 11.38
N ILE A 179 -1.39 -13.88 10.96
CA ILE A 179 -0.36 -14.92 10.86
C ILE A 179 0.73 -14.70 11.91
N ARG A 180 1.15 -13.44 12.12
CA ARG A 180 2.31 -13.07 12.95
C ARG A 180 1.96 -12.61 14.35
N GLY A 181 0.68 -12.44 14.66
CA GLY A 181 0.23 -11.90 15.95
C GLY A 181 0.48 -10.40 16.10
N ARG A 182 0.66 -9.94 17.32
CA ARG A 182 0.82 -8.51 17.62
C ARG A 182 2.08 -7.91 17.01
N ILE A 183 1.90 -6.88 16.19
CA ILE A 183 2.97 -6.08 15.57
C ILE A 183 2.83 -4.64 16.04
N GLU A 184 3.92 -4.01 16.40
CA GLU A 184 3.95 -2.64 16.91
C GLU A 184 5.11 -1.85 16.30
N PHE A 185 4.81 -0.65 15.82
CA PHE A 185 5.77 0.35 15.33
C PHE A 185 5.73 1.56 16.25
N LYS A 186 6.86 1.90 16.85
CA LYS A 186 6.96 3.01 17.80
C LYS A 186 6.78 4.36 17.11
N ALA A 187 6.22 5.32 17.82
CA ALA A 187 6.12 6.72 17.41
C ALA A 187 7.46 7.21 16.85
N GLY A 188 7.44 7.89 15.71
CA GLY A 188 8.62 8.40 15.04
C GLY A 188 9.48 7.36 14.29
N SER A 189 9.19 6.05 14.39
CA SER A 189 9.94 5.02 13.66
C SER A 189 9.59 4.95 12.17
N VAL A 190 8.44 5.46 11.78
CA VAL A 190 7.98 5.53 10.39
C VAL A 190 7.81 7.01 10.02
N PRO A 191 8.67 7.56 9.18
CA PRO A 191 8.58 8.97 8.77
C PRO A 191 7.40 9.22 7.83
N ASP A 192 7.02 10.50 7.70
CA ASP A 192 6.09 10.95 6.68
C ASP A 192 6.54 10.49 5.30
N TYR A 193 5.64 9.97 4.50
CA TYR A 193 5.98 9.28 3.26
C TYR A 193 5.26 9.87 2.04
N VAL A 194 5.89 9.76 0.89
CA VAL A 194 5.36 10.27 -0.37
C VAL A 194 4.22 9.39 -0.87
N ILE A 195 3.13 10.04 -1.28
CA ILE A 195 1.98 9.40 -1.94
C ILE A 195 1.83 9.83 -3.40
N VAL A 196 2.30 11.04 -3.76
CA VAL A 196 2.31 11.54 -5.14
C VAL A 196 3.66 12.19 -5.40
N ARG A 197 4.28 11.84 -6.52
CA ARG A 197 5.56 12.40 -6.97
C ARG A 197 5.41 13.83 -7.48
N PRO A 198 6.50 14.62 -7.58
CA PRO A 198 6.45 15.97 -8.13
C PRO A 198 5.94 16.05 -9.59
N ASN A 199 6.04 14.99 -10.37
CA ASN A 199 5.49 14.90 -11.71
C ASN A 199 3.98 14.58 -11.76
N GLY A 200 3.34 14.37 -10.61
CA GLY A 200 1.93 14.04 -10.46
C GLY A 200 1.61 12.55 -10.43
N ASP A 201 2.60 11.67 -10.60
CA ASP A 201 2.38 10.22 -10.56
C ASP A 201 2.07 9.74 -9.14
N PRO A 202 0.96 9.01 -8.94
CA PRO A 202 0.66 8.40 -7.64
C PRO A 202 1.60 7.21 -7.39
N LEU A 203 1.94 7.00 -6.12
CA LEU A 203 2.76 5.87 -5.69
C LEU A 203 1.89 4.73 -5.14
N TYR A 204 2.45 3.53 -5.09
CA TYR A 204 1.89 2.35 -4.45
C TYR A 204 1.34 2.65 -3.04
N THR A 205 2.02 3.52 -2.30
CA THR A 205 1.62 3.97 -0.96
C THR A 205 0.26 4.68 -0.91
N LEU A 206 -0.23 5.18 -2.02
CA LEU A 206 -1.57 5.74 -2.20
C LEU A 206 -2.50 4.75 -2.91
N THR A 207 -2.07 4.25 -4.08
CA THR A 207 -2.94 3.52 -5.00
C THR A 207 -3.45 2.21 -4.41
N ASN A 208 -2.57 1.44 -3.76
CA ASN A 208 -2.94 0.15 -3.20
C ASN A 208 -3.99 0.25 -2.08
N PRO A 209 -3.81 1.05 -1.00
CA PRO A 209 -4.82 1.17 0.05
C PRO A 209 -6.09 1.89 -0.40
N VAL A 210 -6.02 2.83 -1.34
CA VAL A 210 -7.22 3.47 -1.90
C VAL A 210 -8.08 2.47 -2.66
N ASP A 211 -7.45 1.64 -3.48
CA ASP A 211 -8.18 0.61 -4.22
C ASP A 211 -8.74 -0.46 -3.30
N ASP A 212 -7.97 -0.91 -2.31
CA ASP A 212 -8.46 -1.85 -1.30
C ASP A 212 -9.68 -1.28 -0.56
N ALA A 213 -9.64 0.01 -0.18
CA ALA A 213 -10.77 0.67 0.47
C ALA A 213 -12.00 0.76 -0.44
N MET A 214 -11.84 1.23 -1.68
CA MET A 214 -12.94 1.40 -2.63
C MET A 214 -13.53 0.08 -3.13
N MET A 215 -12.70 -0.97 -3.24
CA MET A 215 -13.13 -2.33 -3.57
C MET A 215 -13.60 -3.11 -2.34
N ARG A 216 -13.67 -2.45 -1.19
CA ARG A 216 -14.18 -3.00 0.09
C ARG A 216 -13.42 -4.25 0.52
N ILE A 217 -12.13 -4.31 0.26
CA ILE A 217 -11.27 -5.39 0.74
C ILE A 217 -11.17 -5.28 2.27
N ASN A 218 -11.52 -6.34 2.96
CA ASN A 218 -11.52 -6.37 4.42
C ASN A 218 -10.54 -7.37 5.02
N VAL A 219 -9.89 -8.19 4.18
CA VAL A 219 -8.79 -9.07 4.58
C VAL A 219 -7.66 -8.96 3.55
N VAL A 220 -6.49 -8.53 3.99
CA VAL A 220 -5.29 -8.32 3.17
C VAL A 220 -4.28 -9.41 3.47
N LEU A 221 -4.22 -10.45 2.63
CA LEU A 221 -3.21 -11.51 2.70
C LEU A 221 -2.12 -11.24 1.65
N ARG A 222 -0.87 -11.09 2.09
CA ARG A 222 0.26 -10.75 1.23
C ARG A 222 1.60 -11.22 1.78
N GLY A 223 2.68 -11.06 1.03
CA GLY A 223 4.02 -11.40 1.47
C GLY A 223 4.54 -10.52 2.61
N GLU A 224 5.40 -11.07 3.45
CA GLU A 224 6.01 -10.36 4.59
C GLU A 224 6.95 -9.22 4.19
N ASP A 225 7.39 -9.17 2.94
CA ASP A 225 8.13 -8.05 2.37
C ASP A 225 7.36 -6.72 2.42
N LEU A 226 6.02 -6.80 2.51
CA LEU A 226 5.14 -5.63 2.65
C LEU A 226 4.77 -5.30 4.12
N LEU A 227 5.28 -6.04 5.09
CA LEU A 227 4.99 -5.82 6.51
C LEU A 227 5.37 -4.40 6.96
N SER A 228 6.53 -3.89 6.54
CA SER A 228 6.99 -2.54 6.86
C SER A 228 6.14 -1.42 6.24
N SER A 229 5.33 -1.73 5.23
CA SER A 229 4.39 -0.78 4.62
C SER A 229 3.07 -0.68 5.39
N THR A 230 2.76 -1.66 6.23
CA THR A 230 1.47 -1.75 6.93
C THR A 230 1.18 -0.57 7.86
N PRO A 231 2.12 -0.05 8.67
CA PRO A 231 1.83 1.10 9.52
C PRO A 231 1.47 2.36 8.71
N ARG A 232 2.07 2.55 7.53
CA ARG A 232 1.72 3.63 6.61
C ARG A 232 0.29 3.47 6.09
N GLN A 233 -0.07 2.26 5.71
CA GLN A 233 -1.42 1.97 5.21
C GLN A 233 -2.47 2.10 6.30
N ILE A 234 -2.21 1.66 7.52
CA ILE A 234 -3.13 1.84 8.66
C ILE A 234 -3.42 3.33 8.91
N VAL A 235 -2.39 4.18 8.90
CA VAL A 235 -2.58 5.63 9.07
C VAL A 235 -3.38 6.20 7.92
N LEU A 236 -3.07 5.83 6.68
CA LEU A 236 -3.85 6.28 5.53
C LEU A 236 -5.31 5.81 5.61
N TYR A 237 -5.57 4.55 5.99
CA TYR A 237 -6.92 4.05 6.19
C TYR A 237 -7.71 4.85 7.23
N ARG A 238 -7.09 5.26 8.33
CA ARG A 238 -7.73 6.14 9.34
C ARG A 238 -8.21 7.43 8.67
N TYR A 239 -7.36 8.06 7.86
CA TYR A 239 -7.72 9.27 7.13
C TYR A 239 -8.80 9.03 6.06
N LEU A 240 -8.72 7.92 5.34
CA LEU A 240 -9.75 7.54 4.38
C LEU A 240 -11.11 7.26 5.05
N MET A 241 -11.11 6.71 6.26
CA MET A 241 -12.33 6.50 7.05
C MET A 241 -12.93 7.83 7.50
N GLU A 242 -12.12 8.77 7.98
CA GLU A 242 -12.57 10.12 8.35
C GLU A 242 -13.12 10.90 7.16
N LEU A 243 -12.58 10.67 5.96
CA LEU A 243 -13.10 11.26 4.72
C LEU A 243 -14.31 10.49 4.13
N GLY A 244 -14.75 9.41 4.75
CA GLY A 244 -15.86 8.58 4.26
C GLY A 244 -15.55 7.76 3.01
N ILE A 245 -14.26 7.62 2.65
CA ILE A 245 -13.80 6.84 1.49
C ILE A 245 -13.67 5.36 1.85
N ALA A 246 -13.13 5.05 3.02
CA ALA A 246 -13.09 3.70 3.56
C ALA A 246 -14.19 3.49 4.61
N LYS A 247 -14.80 2.31 4.63
CA LYS A 247 -15.82 1.94 5.62
C LYS A 247 -15.19 1.44 6.92
N GLU A 248 -14.15 0.62 6.79
CA GLU A 248 -13.53 -0.11 7.88
C GLU A 248 -12.05 -0.34 7.63
N MET A 249 -11.31 -0.61 8.69
CA MET A 249 -9.92 -1.03 8.62
C MET A 249 -9.87 -2.50 8.23
N PRO A 250 -9.12 -2.91 7.20
CA PRO A 250 -8.96 -4.32 6.87
C PRO A 250 -8.12 -5.04 7.94
N LEU A 251 -8.31 -6.34 8.05
CA LEU A 251 -7.38 -7.23 8.73
C LEU A 251 -6.18 -7.51 7.81
N PHE A 252 -5.00 -7.66 8.41
CA PHE A 252 -3.77 -7.97 7.68
C PHE A 252 -3.23 -9.33 8.06
N GLY A 253 -2.72 -10.06 7.09
CA GLY A 253 -1.98 -11.31 7.28
C GLY A 253 -0.75 -11.34 6.38
N HIS A 254 0.44 -11.40 6.99
CA HIS A 254 1.72 -11.37 6.27
C HIS A 254 2.35 -12.76 6.25
N MET A 255 2.34 -13.37 5.07
CA MET A 255 2.87 -14.71 4.84
C MET A 255 4.40 -14.69 4.74
N PRO A 256 5.11 -15.65 5.35
CA PRO A 256 6.56 -15.76 5.24
C PRO A 256 7.00 -16.02 3.80
N TYR A 257 8.26 -15.78 3.49
CA TYR A 257 8.82 -16.10 2.18
C TYR A 257 8.71 -17.59 1.85
N VAL A 258 8.60 -17.91 0.56
CA VAL A 258 8.84 -19.29 0.09
C VAL A 258 10.34 -19.48 -0.01
N MET A 259 10.84 -20.41 0.77
CA MET A 259 12.27 -20.66 0.89
C MET A 259 12.66 -21.92 0.11
N GLY A 260 13.73 -21.85 -0.64
CA GLY A 260 14.40 -22.99 -1.27
C GLY A 260 15.44 -23.64 -0.36
N GLN A 261 16.23 -24.51 -0.94
CA GLN A 261 17.36 -25.14 -0.23
C GLN A 261 18.38 -24.08 0.22
N GLY A 262 18.92 -24.23 1.44
CA GLY A 262 19.93 -23.33 1.98
C GLY A 262 19.40 -21.93 2.36
N ASN A 263 18.13 -21.83 2.74
CA ASN A 263 17.48 -20.57 3.15
C ASN A 263 17.54 -19.44 2.10
N LYS A 264 17.58 -19.78 0.83
CA LYS A 264 17.45 -18.81 -0.25
C LYS A 264 15.96 -18.56 -0.53
N LYS A 265 15.58 -17.30 -0.64
CA LYS A 265 14.25 -16.90 -1.14
C LYS A 265 14.07 -17.40 -2.58
N LEU A 266 12.94 -18.06 -2.88
CA LEU A 266 12.55 -18.47 -4.22
C LEU A 266 11.93 -17.30 -5.00
#